data_8e836480bc52667343daa97d2d4cd7b6
#
_entry.id   8e836480bc52667343daa97d2d4cd7b6
#
_cell.length_a   1.000
_cell.length_b   1.000
_cell.length_c   1.000
_cell.angle_alpha   90.00
_cell.angle_beta   90.00
_cell.angle_gamma   90.00
#
_symmetry.space_group_name_H-M   'P 1'
#
loop_
_entity.id
_entity.type
_entity.pdbx_description
1 polymer ?
#
loop_
_entity_poly.entity_id
_entity_poly.type
_entity_poly.pdbx_seq_one_letter_code
_entity_poly.pdbx_strand_id
1 'polypeptide(L)'
;MLQIYNTLSKTKEVFTPLVGNQVRMYVCGMTVYDYCHLGHGRSMVAFDVITRWLRHRGYDLTYVRNITDIDDKIINRANENGEPFDVLTERMIAAMHEDEARLNILKPDQEPRATDHIAGMHAMIQTLIDKGYAYAPGNGDVYYRVGKFAGYGKLSRRRVEDLRIGARIEPGEAKEDPLDFVLWKGAKPGEPSWSSPWGEGRPGWHIECSVMSTCCLGDSFDIHGGGNDLEFPHHENEIAQSEAATGKPYAKSWLHCGMITINGEKMSKSLGNFFTIREVLEKYHPEVVRYLLIASHYRSPINYSEENLREAKAALDRFYNALKGLPXAAPAEAVEYVERFAAAMDDDFNTAGACSVLFELAREVNRLRESDLSAAAALAARLKQLAGLLGVLQLEPEAFLQAGAEGKVDAAEVEALIQARLEARAAKNWAESDRIRDRLTAMGVVLEDGKGGTTWRLAD
;
A
#
# COMPACT_ATOMS: atom_id res chain seq x y z
N MET A 1 21.83 -8.98 -6.99
CA MET A 1 21.11 -10.17 -6.50
C MET A 1 20.08 -9.73 -5.48
N LEU A 2 18.82 -10.06 -5.69
CA LEU A 2 17.73 -9.60 -4.83
C LEU A 2 17.76 -10.34 -3.49
N GLN A 3 17.76 -9.57 -2.40
CA GLN A 3 17.64 -10.11 -1.06
C GLN A 3 16.37 -9.55 -0.42
N ILE A 4 15.69 -10.39 0.35
CA ILE A 4 14.43 -10.05 1.00
C ILE A 4 14.49 -10.45 2.46
N TYR A 5 14.11 -9.53 3.36
CA TYR A 5 13.97 -9.88 4.78
C TYR A 5 12.71 -10.73 4.93
N ASN A 6 12.87 -11.92 5.47
CA ASN A 6 11.79 -12.89 5.62
C ASN A 6 11.38 -12.97 7.08
N THR A 7 10.15 -12.56 7.38
CA THR A 7 9.67 -12.60 8.76
C THR A 7 9.72 -14.01 9.34
N LEU A 8 9.52 -15.03 8.51
CA LEU A 8 9.53 -16.41 8.99
C LEU A 8 10.90 -16.80 9.56
N SER A 9 11.97 -16.46 8.87
CA SER A 9 13.31 -16.78 9.32
C SER A 9 13.94 -15.69 10.17
N LYS A 10 13.39 -14.48 10.11
CA LYS A 10 13.92 -13.29 10.78
C LYS A 10 15.29 -12.91 10.25
N THR A 11 15.56 -13.24 8.98
CA THR A 11 16.83 -12.90 8.33
C THR A 11 16.60 -12.40 6.92
N LYS A 12 17.58 -11.70 6.39
CA LYS A 12 17.60 -11.30 5.00
C LYS A 12 18.15 -12.44 4.17
N GLU A 13 17.40 -12.87 3.16
CA GLU A 13 17.72 -14.04 2.37
C GLU A 13 17.82 -13.69 0.90
N VAL A 14 18.69 -14.38 0.18
CA VAL A 14 18.69 -14.30 -1.28
C VAL A 14 17.36 -14.88 -1.77
N PHE A 15 16.67 -14.13 -2.62
CA PHE A 15 15.36 -14.55 -3.11
C PHE A 15 15.52 -15.50 -4.28
N THR A 16 14.86 -16.65 -4.19
CA THR A 16 14.82 -17.64 -5.26
C THR A 16 13.38 -18.13 -5.43
N PRO A 17 12.78 -17.95 -6.60
CA PRO A 17 11.44 -18.48 -6.80
C PRO A 17 11.36 -19.99 -6.66
N LEU A 18 10.21 -20.50 -6.27
CA LEU A 18 10.00 -21.93 -6.15
C LEU A 18 10.03 -22.62 -7.51
N VAL A 19 9.52 -21.96 -8.54
CA VAL A 19 9.41 -22.59 -9.87
C VAL A 19 9.95 -21.63 -10.91
N GLY A 20 11.12 -21.95 -11.45
CA GLY A 20 11.69 -21.19 -12.56
C GLY A 20 11.78 -19.71 -12.29
N ASN A 21 11.19 -18.90 -13.15
CA ASN A 21 11.20 -17.46 -13.05
C ASN A 21 9.87 -16.90 -12.56
N GLN A 22 8.94 -17.76 -12.15
CA GLN A 22 7.62 -17.35 -11.68
C GLN A 22 7.70 -16.92 -10.24
N VAL A 23 7.05 -15.79 -9.93
CA VAL A 23 6.87 -15.36 -8.55
C VAL A 23 5.38 -15.27 -8.28
N ARG A 24 4.91 -16.03 -7.32
CA ARG A 24 3.51 -16.02 -6.91
C ARG A 24 3.41 -15.35 -5.55
N MET A 25 2.62 -14.29 -5.49
CA MET A 25 2.59 -13.43 -4.32
C MET A 25 1.15 -13.14 -3.90
N TYR A 26 0.88 -13.28 -2.61
CA TYR A 26 -0.43 -13.03 -2.02
C TYR A 26 -0.30 -12.00 -0.92
N VAL A 27 -1.18 -11.00 -0.93
CA VAL A 27 -1.24 -9.99 0.14
C VAL A 27 -2.67 -9.94 0.65
N CYS A 28 -2.84 -10.00 1.97
CA CYS A 28 -4.17 -9.87 2.56
C CYS A 28 -4.72 -8.48 2.30
N GLY A 29 -5.92 -8.43 1.74
CA GLY A 29 -6.61 -7.18 1.46
C GLY A 29 -7.48 -6.74 2.62
N MET A 30 -8.13 -5.62 2.43
CA MET A 30 -8.89 -5.03 3.51
C MET A 30 -10.31 -5.58 3.60
N THR A 31 -10.91 -5.38 4.77
CA THR A 31 -12.32 -5.65 5.00
C THR A 31 -13.10 -4.43 4.53
N VAL A 32 -14.05 -4.65 3.62
CA VAL A 32 -14.68 -3.53 2.90
C VAL A 32 -15.97 -3.07 3.58
N TYR A 33 -15.81 -2.55 4.79
CA TYR A 33 -16.95 -1.98 5.51
C TYR A 33 -16.91 -0.45 5.56
N ASP A 34 -15.79 0.16 5.15
CA ASP A 34 -15.60 1.60 5.20
C ASP A 34 -14.57 1.99 4.14
N TYR A 35 -14.33 3.29 4.01
CA TYR A 35 -13.31 3.78 3.11
C TYR A 35 -11.91 3.37 3.58
N CYS A 36 -10.99 3.28 2.63
CA CYS A 36 -9.60 2.99 2.95
C CYS A 36 -9.02 4.03 3.90
N HIS A 37 -8.31 3.61 4.93
CA HIS A 37 -7.60 4.57 5.76
C HIS A 37 -6.10 4.55 5.43
N LEU A 38 -5.35 5.46 6.07
CA LEU A 38 -3.93 5.62 5.78
C LEU A 38 -3.14 4.34 5.99
N GLY A 39 -3.52 3.53 6.97
CA GLY A 39 -2.84 2.25 7.18
C GLY A 39 -3.00 1.32 6.01
N HIS A 40 -4.18 1.28 5.40
CA HIS A 40 -4.37 0.51 4.18
C HIS A 40 -3.50 1.04 3.06
N GLY A 41 -3.44 2.38 2.93
CA GLY A 41 -2.61 2.99 1.91
C GLY A 41 -1.14 2.65 2.07
N ARG A 42 -0.67 2.64 3.32
CA ARG A 42 0.72 2.28 3.61
C ARG A 42 1.04 0.90 3.03
N SER A 43 0.19 -0.07 3.33
CA SER A 43 0.42 -1.43 2.87
C SER A 43 0.28 -1.54 1.35
N MET A 44 -0.79 -0.95 0.79
CA MET A 44 -1.03 -1.08 -0.63
C MET A 44 0.07 -0.43 -1.47
N VAL A 45 0.59 0.73 -1.04
CA VAL A 45 1.67 1.38 -1.75
C VAL A 45 2.96 0.57 -1.62
N ALA A 46 3.25 0.06 -0.43
CA ALA A 46 4.48 -0.72 -0.24
C ALA A 46 4.50 -1.93 -1.18
N PHE A 47 3.41 -2.68 -1.24
CA PHE A 47 3.40 -3.86 -2.09
C PHE A 47 3.29 -3.50 -3.56
N ASP A 48 2.72 -2.35 -3.89
CA ASP A 48 2.74 -1.87 -5.27
C ASP A 48 4.20 -1.66 -5.75
N VAL A 49 5.01 -1.01 -4.93
CA VAL A 49 6.41 -0.79 -5.27
C VAL A 49 7.14 -2.13 -5.40
N ILE A 50 6.88 -3.05 -4.47
CA ILE A 50 7.51 -4.37 -4.52
C ILE A 50 7.16 -5.07 -5.84
N THR A 51 5.89 -5.03 -6.26
CA THR A 51 5.51 -5.67 -7.51
C THR A 51 6.14 -5.00 -8.72
N ARG A 52 6.23 -3.67 -8.72
CA ARG A 52 6.88 -2.96 -9.82
C ARG A 52 8.34 -3.37 -9.95
N TRP A 53 9.04 -3.48 -8.82
CA TRP A 53 10.44 -3.86 -8.87
C TRP A 53 10.63 -5.31 -9.31
N LEU A 54 9.81 -6.23 -8.80
CA LEU A 54 9.90 -7.63 -9.20
C LEU A 54 9.68 -7.77 -10.71
N ARG A 55 8.70 -7.05 -11.27
CA ARG A 55 8.46 -7.11 -12.70
C ARG A 55 9.61 -6.50 -13.49
N HIS A 56 10.16 -5.39 -13.00
CA HIS A 56 11.30 -4.77 -13.65
C HIS A 56 12.51 -5.72 -13.70
N ARG A 57 12.69 -6.51 -12.65
CA ARG A 57 13.76 -7.49 -12.59
C ARG A 57 13.53 -8.67 -13.54
N GLY A 58 12.40 -8.73 -14.18
CA GLY A 58 12.12 -9.76 -15.17
C GLY A 58 11.38 -10.97 -14.66
N TYR A 59 10.96 -10.98 -13.40
CA TYR A 59 10.17 -12.09 -12.89
C TYR A 59 8.78 -12.11 -13.52
N ASP A 60 8.25 -13.31 -13.72
CA ASP A 60 6.86 -13.51 -14.16
C ASP A 60 6.01 -13.55 -12.91
N LEU A 61 5.49 -12.39 -12.51
CA LEU A 61 4.79 -12.21 -11.25
C LEU A 61 3.29 -12.40 -11.40
N THR A 62 2.72 -13.19 -10.51
CA THR A 62 1.27 -13.23 -10.31
C THR A 62 0.99 -12.67 -8.93
N TYR A 63 0.29 -11.55 -8.88
CA TYR A 63 -0.01 -10.84 -7.64
C TYR A 63 -1.50 -10.94 -7.33
N VAL A 64 -1.81 -11.51 -6.17
CA VAL A 64 -3.18 -11.70 -5.70
C VAL A 64 -3.38 -10.92 -4.41
N ARG A 65 -4.43 -10.10 -4.38
CA ARG A 65 -4.82 -9.40 -3.14
C ARG A 65 -6.32 -9.58 -2.98
N ASN A 66 -6.74 -10.19 -1.89
CA ASN A 66 -8.14 -10.53 -1.71
C ASN A 66 -8.95 -9.34 -1.24
N ILE A 67 -10.27 -9.51 -1.28
CA ILE A 67 -11.22 -8.60 -0.68
C ILE A 67 -12.01 -9.39 0.35
N THR A 68 -12.01 -8.91 1.60
CA THR A 68 -12.81 -9.52 2.66
C THR A 68 -14.18 -8.84 2.64
N ASP A 69 -15.14 -9.51 2.03
CA ASP A 69 -16.46 -8.94 1.82
C ASP A 69 -17.54 -9.59 2.70
N ILE A 70 -17.13 -10.27 3.76
CA ILE A 70 -18.03 -10.70 4.85
C ILE A 70 -17.23 -10.73 6.14
N ASP A 71 -17.77 -10.13 7.20
CA ASP A 71 -17.08 -9.99 8.47
C ASP A 71 -18.05 -9.34 9.45
N ASP A 72 -17.78 -9.47 10.75
CA ASP A 72 -18.62 -8.83 11.76
C ASP A 72 -18.72 -7.31 11.53
N LYS A 73 -17.61 -6.67 11.15
CA LYS A 73 -17.63 -5.23 10.93
C LYS A 73 -18.54 -4.85 9.78
N ILE A 74 -18.58 -5.67 8.74
CA ILE A 74 -19.46 -5.44 7.60
C ILE A 74 -20.91 -5.59 8.04
N ILE A 75 -21.21 -6.64 8.78
CA ILE A 75 -22.58 -6.88 9.24
C ILE A 75 -23.06 -5.73 10.11
N ASN A 76 -22.22 -5.31 11.06
CA ASN A 76 -22.59 -4.24 11.97
C ASN A 76 -22.80 -2.92 11.20
N ARG A 77 -21.93 -2.58 10.27
CA ARG A 77 -22.08 -1.33 9.51
C ARG A 77 -23.31 -1.37 8.63
N ALA A 78 -23.57 -2.49 7.98
CA ALA A 78 -24.76 -2.61 7.13
C ALA A 78 -26.05 -2.44 7.97
N ASN A 79 -26.06 -3.05 9.16
CA ASN A 79 -27.22 -2.90 10.05
C ASN A 79 -27.38 -1.45 10.50
N GLU A 80 -26.28 -0.79 10.85
CA GLU A 80 -26.34 0.63 11.22
C GLU A 80 -26.91 1.49 10.09
N ASN A 81 -26.54 1.16 8.86
CA ASN A 81 -26.97 1.91 7.69
C ASN A 81 -28.37 1.52 7.22
N GLY A 82 -28.90 0.40 7.71
CA GLY A 82 -30.20 -0.08 7.25
C GLY A 82 -30.19 -0.59 5.83
N GLU A 83 -29.12 -1.24 5.41
CA GLU A 83 -28.97 -1.73 4.04
C GLU A 83 -28.43 -3.16 4.04
N PRO A 84 -28.65 -3.91 2.95
CA PRO A 84 -28.03 -5.23 2.84
C PRO A 84 -26.51 -5.15 2.83
N PHE A 85 -25.85 -6.18 3.36
CA PHE A 85 -24.41 -6.11 3.47
C PHE A 85 -23.73 -6.05 2.09
N ASP A 86 -24.30 -6.72 1.08
CA ASP A 86 -23.68 -6.71 -0.25
C ASP A 86 -23.83 -5.36 -0.95
N VAL A 87 -24.84 -4.58 -0.61
CA VAL A 87 -24.93 -3.21 -1.12
C VAL A 87 -23.78 -2.37 -0.55
N LEU A 88 -23.55 -2.50 0.76
CA LEU A 88 -22.42 -1.80 1.40
C LEU A 88 -21.08 -2.20 0.78
N THR A 89 -20.84 -3.51 0.65
CA THR A 89 -19.53 -3.96 0.19
C THR A 89 -19.27 -3.55 -1.26
N GLU A 90 -20.29 -3.63 -2.14
CA GLU A 90 -20.08 -3.20 -3.52
C GLU A 90 -19.70 -1.73 -3.59
N ARG A 91 -20.36 -0.89 -2.79
CA ARG A 91 -20.05 0.53 -2.77
C ARG A 91 -18.63 0.77 -2.26
N MET A 92 -18.23 0.06 -1.21
CA MET A 92 -16.90 0.25 -0.63
C MET A 92 -15.79 -0.30 -1.51
N ILE A 93 -16.06 -1.38 -2.25
CA ILE A 93 -15.08 -1.88 -3.22
C ILE A 93 -14.84 -0.84 -4.32
N ALA A 94 -15.91 -0.24 -4.83
CA ALA A 94 -15.75 0.79 -5.85
C ALA A 94 -14.94 1.98 -5.31
N ALA A 95 -15.22 2.38 -4.08
CA ALA A 95 -14.48 3.48 -3.45
C ALA A 95 -13.01 3.11 -3.26
N MET A 96 -12.74 1.88 -2.85
CA MET A 96 -11.37 1.41 -2.68
C MET A 96 -10.61 1.49 -4.01
N HIS A 97 -11.24 1.05 -5.10
CA HIS A 97 -10.58 1.11 -6.40
C HIS A 97 -10.28 2.54 -6.81
N GLU A 98 -11.20 3.46 -6.52
CA GLU A 98 -10.96 4.89 -6.81
C GLU A 98 -9.77 5.41 -6.02
N ASP A 99 -9.71 5.08 -4.74
CA ASP A 99 -8.62 5.55 -3.88
C ASP A 99 -7.29 4.97 -4.33
N GLU A 100 -7.27 3.69 -4.71
CA GLU A 100 -6.05 3.07 -5.21
C GLU A 100 -5.56 3.76 -6.48
N ALA A 101 -6.48 4.06 -7.39
CA ALA A 101 -6.09 4.70 -8.64
C ALA A 101 -5.50 6.08 -8.39
N ARG A 102 -6.05 6.82 -7.43
CA ARG A 102 -5.53 8.15 -7.13
C ARG A 102 -4.12 8.09 -6.56
N LEU A 103 -3.79 7.03 -5.83
CA LEU A 103 -2.43 6.84 -5.31
C LEU A 103 -1.51 6.13 -6.30
N ASN A 104 -1.96 5.95 -7.53
CA ASN A 104 -1.18 5.28 -8.59
C ASN A 104 -0.80 3.85 -8.21
N ILE A 105 -1.69 3.17 -7.52
CA ILE A 105 -1.50 1.76 -7.18
C ILE A 105 -2.04 0.92 -8.32
N LEU A 106 -1.22 0.03 -8.85
CA LEU A 106 -1.63 -0.83 -9.96
C LEU A 106 -2.54 -1.94 -9.43
N LYS A 107 -3.47 -2.36 -10.27
CA LYS A 107 -4.40 -3.41 -9.88
C LYS A 107 -3.65 -4.72 -9.71
N PRO A 108 -4.05 -5.55 -8.73
CA PRO A 108 -3.50 -6.90 -8.68
C PRO A 108 -3.97 -7.73 -9.88
N ASP A 109 -3.25 -8.80 -10.17
CA ASP A 109 -3.66 -9.69 -11.26
C ASP A 109 -4.97 -10.37 -10.96
N GLN A 110 -5.20 -10.73 -9.70
CA GLN A 110 -6.44 -11.32 -9.26
C GLN A 110 -6.86 -10.69 -7.94
N GLU A 111 -8.16 -10.51 -7.78
CA GLU A 111 -8.70 -9.86 -6.59
C GLU A 111 -9.89 -10.69 -6.09
N PRO A 112 -9.62 -11.87 -5.53
CA PRO A 112 -10.72 -12.76 -5.15
C PRO A 112 -11.50 -12.23 -3.96
N ARG A 113 -12.80 -12.49 -3.95
CA ARG A 113 -13.68 -12.10 -2.86
C ARG A 113 -13.99 -13.30 -2.00
N ALA A 114 -14.02 -13.09 -0.69
CA ALA A 114 -14.28 -14.19 0.24
C ALA A 114 -15.61 -14.88 -0.05
N THR A 115 -16.66 -14.12 -0.37
CA THR A 115 -17.98 -14.71 -0.60
C THR A 115 -18.04 -15.58 -1.83
N ASP A 116 -17.06 -15.50 -2.72
CA ASP A 116 -17.00 -16.38 -3.90
C ASP A 116 -16.27 -17.67 -3.62
N HIS A 117 -15.79 -17.88 -2.40
CA HIS A 117 -14.94 -19.04 -2.09
C HIS A 117 -15.50 -19.88 -0.94
N ILE A 118 -16.79 -19.81 -0.71
CA ILE A 118 -17.42 -20.54 0.39
C ILE A 118 -17.25 -22.06 0.23
N ALA A 119 -17.42 -22.57 -0.99
CA ALA A 119 -17.26 -24.00 -1.21
C ALA A 119 -15.84 -24.47 -0.91
N GLY A 120 -14.84 -23.67 -1.28
CA GLY A 120 -13.46 -24.00 -0.96
C GLY A 120 -13.20 -23.97 0.53
N MET A 121 -13.85 -23.06 1.24
CA MET A 121 -13.73 -23.01 2.70
C MET A 121 -14.31 -24.26 3.34
N HIS A 122 -15.49 -24.68 2.86
CA HIS A 122 -16.08 -25.95 3.37
C HIS A 122 -15.12 -27.10 3.15
N ALA A 123 -14.51 -27.18 1.96
CA ALA A 123 -13.62 -28.28 1.65
C ALA A 123 -12.39 -28.29 2.55
N MET A 124 -11.77 -27.12 2.75
CA MET A 124 -10.59 -27.06 3.60
C MET A 124 -10.95 -27.36 5.06
N ILE A 125 -12.06 -26.81 5.54
CA ILE A 125 -12.48 -27.09 6.91
C ILE A 125 -12.75 -28.59 7.10
N GLN A 126 -13.43 -29.23 6.13
CA GLN A 126 -13.69 -30.65 6.26
C GLN A 126 -12.39 -31.46 6.28
N THR A 127 -11.42 -31.07 5.44
CA THR A 127 -10.12 -31.74 5.46
C THR A 127 -9.47 -31.61 6.85
N LEU A 128 -9.54 -30.42 7.44
CA LEU A 128 -8.98 -30.23 8.78
C LEU A 128 -9.69 -31.07 9.82
N ILE A 129 -11.02 -31.18 9.73
CA ILE A 129 -11.77 -32.05 10.65
C ILE A 129 -11.34 -33.49 10.46
N ASP A 130 -11.27 -33.96 9.21
CA ASP A 130 -10.93 -35.36 8.93
C ASP A 130 -9.53 -35.71 9.44
N LYS A 131 -8.63 -34.76 9.44
CA LYS A 131 -7.26 -34.99 9.91
C LYS A 131 -7.10 -34.75 11.41
N GLY A 132 -8.13 -34.30 12.09
CA GLY A 132 -8.08 -34.09 13.52
C GLY A 132 -7.64 -32.71 13.97
N TYR A 133 -7.46 -31.78 13.02
CA TYR A 133 -7.02 -30.42 13.35
C TYR A 133 -8.18 -29.48 13.63
N ALA A 134 -9.41 -29.91 13.42
CA ALA A 134 -10.58 -29.08 13.66
C ALA A 134 -11.71 -29.93 14.21
N TYR A 135 -12.67 -29.29 14.83
CA TYR A 135 -13.80 -29.98 15.42
C TYR A 135 -15.05 -29.12 15.41
N ALA A 136 -16.20 -29.79 15.27
CA ALA A 136 -17.51 -29.15 15.29
C ALA A 136 -18.24 -29.65 16.53
N PRO A 137 -18.33 -28.83 17.60
CA PRO A 137 -18.91 -29.35 18.86
C PRO A 137 -20.42 -29.48 18.87
N GLY A 138 -21.13 -28.97 17.85
CA GLY A 138 -22.56 -29.10 17.82
C GLY A 138 -23.33 -27.79 18.01
N ASN A 139 -22.63 -26.67 18.21
CA ASN A 139 -23.28 -25.38 18.41
C ASN A 139 -23.35 -24.57 17.12
N GLY A 140 -23.02 -25.17 15.98
CA GLY A 140 -22.98 -24.47 14.69
C GLY A 140 -21.64 -23.92 14.32
N ASP A 141 -20.71 -23.88 15.24
CA ASP A 141 -19.34 -23.38 15.00
C ASP A 141 -18.43 -24.54 14.65
N VAL A 142 -17.31 -24.20 13.95
CA VAL A 142 -16.19 -25.12 13.78
C VAL A 142 -14.94 -24.39 14.23
N TYR A 143 -14.12 -25.06 15.02
CA TYR A 143 -12.91 -24.48 15.59
C TYR A 143 -11.66 -25.22 15.13
N TYR A 144 -10.55 -24.50 15.00
CA TYR A 144 -9.24 -25.08 14.75
C TYR A 144 -8.62 -25.49 16.10
N ARG A 145 -8.02 -26.66 16.12
CA ARG A 145 -7.41 -27.21 17.35
C ARG A 145 -5.93 -26.83 17.37
N VAL A 146 -5.60 -25.68 18.01
CA VAL A 146 -4.25 -25.12 17.95
C VAL A 146 -3.22 -26.08 18.53
N GLY A 147 -3.57 -26.79 19.62
CA GLY A 147 -2.61 -27.68 20.25
C GLY A 147 -2.19 -28.86 19.40
N LYS A 148 -2.93 -29.18 18.34
CA LYS A 148 -2.55 -30.27 17.45
C LYS A 148 -1.45 -29.89 16.48
N PHE A 149 -1.33 -28.60 16.14
CA PHE A 149 -0.35 -28.14 15.14
C PHE A 149 0.97 -27.84 15.84
N ALA A 150 1.97 -28.72 15.68
CA ALA A 150 3.21 -28.61 16.42
C ALA A 150 3.97 -27.32 16.08
N GLY A 151 3.82 -26.81 14.86
CA GLY A 151 4.55 -25.60 14.44
C GLY A 151 3.88 -24.29 14.80
N TYR A 152 2.78 -24.31 15.56
CA TYR A 152 2.10 -23.06 15.87
C TYR A 152 3.02 -22.10 16.58
N GLY A 153 3.11 -20.87 16.11
CA GLY A 153 4.00 -19.86 16.64
C GLY A 153 5.28 -19.69 15.85
N LYS A 154 5.49 -20.47 14.81
CA LYS A 154 6.79 -20.41 14.12
C LYS A 154 7.01 -19.10 13.37
N LEU A 155 5.94 -18.42 12.96
CA LEU A 155 6.09 -17.13 12.29
C LEU A 155 6.36 -16.01 13.30
N SER A 156 5.51 -15.92 14.30
CA SER A 156 5.55 -14.83 15.27
C SER A 156 6.53 -15.06 16.40
N ARG A 157 7.01 -16.29 16.54
CA ARG A 157 7.90 -16.71 17.63
C ARG A 157 7.21 -16.65 19.00
N ARG A 158 5.89 -16.76 19.02
CA ARG A 158 5.14 -16.82 20.27
C ARG A 158 4.97 -18.26 20.69
N ARG A 159 5.11 -18.50 21.97
CA ARG A 159 4.98 -19.84 22.53
C ARG A 159 3.55 -20.08 22.98
N VAL A 160 3.05 -21.29 22.68
CA VAL A 160 1.68 -21.65 23.03
C VAL A 160 1.44 -21.50 24.54
N GLU A 161 2.42 -21.91 25.33
CA GLU A 161 2.28 -21.79 26.80
C GLU A 161 2.06 -20.35 27.23
N ASP A 162 2.80 -19.43 26.64
CA ASP A 162 2.65 -18.01 26.98
C ASP A 162 1.32 -17.46 26.52
N LEU A 163 0.85 -17.91 25.35
CA LEU A 163 -0.41 -17.43 24.82
C LEU A 163 -1.59 -17.87 25.66
N ARG A 164 -1.50 -19.02 26.31
CA ARG A 164 -2.60 -19.51 27.18
C ARG A 164 -2.80 -18.65 28.40
N ILE A 165 -1.75 -17.98 28.88
CA ILE A 165 -1.88 -17.08 30.01
C ILE A 165 -2.75 -15.90 29.58
N GLY A 166 -3.87 -15.71 30.27
CA GLY A 166 -4.79 -14.64 29.93
C GLY A 166 -5.80 -14.93 28.85
N ALA A 167 -5.66 -16.07 28.14
CA ALA A 167 -6.66 -16.45 27.17
C ALA A 167 -7.89 -17.00 27.86
N ARG A 168 -9.06 -16.81 27.26
CA ARG A 168 -10.29 -17.30 27.85
C ARG A 168 -11.29 -17.69 26.81
N ILE A 169 -12.31 -18.44 27.18
CA ILE A 169 -13.39 -18.85 26.31
C ILE A 169 -14.56 -17.90 26.52
N GLU A 170 -15.01 -17.25 25.44
CA GLU A 170 -16.12 -16.31 25.55
C GLU A 170 -17.44 -17.05 25.67
N PRO A 171 -18.45 -16.42 26.30
CA PRO A 171 -19.76 -17.03 26.37
C PRO A 171 -20.30 -17.42 24.99
N GLY A 172 -20.92 -18.58 24.93
CA GLY A 172 -21.48 -19.08 23.68
C GLY A 172 -20.50 -19.88 22.83
N GLU A 173 -19.21 -19.82 23.14
CA GLU A 173 -18.21 -20.62 22.45
C GLU A 173 -18.09 -21.99 23.13
N ALA A 174 -17.86 -23.03 22.31
CA ALA A 174 -17.68 -24.38 22.81
C ALA A 174 -16.28 -24.89 22.53
N LYS A 175 -15.29 -24.06 22.80
CA LYS A 175 -13.88 -24.38 22.51
C LYS A 175 -13.35 -25.38 23.54
N GLU A 176 -12.53 -26.32 23.05
CA GLU A 176 -11.79 -27.21 23.92
C GLU A 176 -10.62 -26.54 24.61
N ASP A 177 -10.08 -25.51 23.99
CA ASP A 177 -8.90 -24.79 24.45
C ASP A 177 -9.11 -23.33 24.10
N PRO A 178 -8.81 -22.38 25.02
CA PRO A 178 -9.05 -20.96 24.67
C PRO A 178 -8.27 -20.44 23.49
N LEU A 179 -7.16 -21.09 23.11
CA LEU A 179 -6.40 -20.67 21.93
C LEU A 179 -7.03 -21.11 20.62
N ASP A 180 -7.96 -22.06 20.66
CA ASP A 180 -8.61 -22.50 19.43
C ASP A 180 -9.34 -21.33 18.80
N PHE A 181 -9.41 -21.32 17.47
CA PHE A 181 -10.03 -20.18 16.79
C PHE A 181 -11.08 -20.66 15.80
N VAL A 182 -12.02 -19.76 15.49
CA VAL A 182 -13.18 -20.14 14.71
C VAL A 182 -12.80 -20.25 13.24
N LEU A 183 -13.26 -21.33 12.61
CA LEU A 183 -13.16 -21.53 11.17
C LEU A 183 -14.50 -21.27 10.49
N TRP A 184 -15.60 -21.65 11.15
CA TRP A 184 -16.94 -21.40 10.66
C TRP A 184 -17.79 -20.98 11.85
N LYS A 185 -18.51 -19.87 11.69
CA LYS A 185 -19.31 -19.30 12.77
C LYS A 185 -20.78 -19.54 12.50
N GLY A 186 -21.47 -20.19 13.40
CA GLY A 186 -22.91 -20.38 13.26
C GLY A 186 -23.64 -19.05 13.21
N ALA A 187 -24.60 -18.93 12.31
CA ALA A 187 -25.30 -17.67 12.11
C ALA A 187 -26.32 -17.42 13.18
N LYS A 188 -26.43 -16.16 13.60
CA LYS A 188 -27.55 -15.71 14.43
C LYS A 188 -28.70 -15.31 13.52
N PRO A 189 -29.95 -15.29 14.06
CA PRO A 189 -31.07 -14.89 13.24
C PRO A 189 -30.85 -13.52 12.61
N GLY A 190 -31.16 -13.42 11.33
CA GLY A 190 -31.07 -12.18 10.58
C GLY A 190 -29.70 -11.87 10.03
N GLU A 191 -28.68 -12.64 10.37
CA GLU A 191 -27.34 -12.42 9.81
C GLU A 191 -27.19 -13.06 8.44
N PRO A 192 -26.34 -12.51 7.58
CA PRO A 192 -25.97 -13.21 6.35
C PRO A 192 -25.42 -14.60 6.67
N SER A 193 -25.81 -15.58 5.90
CA SER A 193 -25.34 -16.93 6.17
C SER A 193 -25.32 -17.76 4.88
N TRP A 194 -24.58 -18.84 4.97
CA TRP A 194 -24.48 -19.84 3.91
C TRP A 194 -24.70 -21.21 4.52
N SER A 195 -25.33 -22.09 3.76
CA SER A 195 -25.49 -23.48 4.18
C SER A 195 -24.15 -24.15 4.31
N SER A 196 -24.03 -25.05 5.25
CA SER A 196 -22.81 -25.83 5.44
C SER A 196 -23.15 -27.16 6.08
N PRO A 197 -22.20 -28.12 6.07
CA PRO A 197 -22.42 -29.37 6.78
C PRO A 197 -22.67 -29.19 8.28
N TRP A 198 -22.31 -28.06 8.83
CA TRP A 198 -22.40 -27.79 10.28
C TRP A 198 -23.56 -26.86 10.62
N GLY A 199 -24.32 -26.44 9.62
CA GLY A 199 -25.45 -25.56 9.78
C GLY A 199 -25.25 -24.25 9.06
N GLU A 200 -26.26 -23.38 9.14
CA GLU A 200 -26.18 -22.05 8.55
C GLU A 200 -25.13 -21.24 9.31
N GLY A 201 -24.25 -20.58 8.54
CA GLY A 201 -23.20 -19.80 9.18
C GLY A 201 -22.37 -19.04 8.16
N ARG A 202 -21.23 -18.59 8.61
CA ARG A 202 -20.31 -17.83 7.76
C ARG A 202 -18.87 -18.16 8.13
N PRO A 203 -17.93 -17.90 7.21
CA PRO A 203 -16.53 -18.25 7.52
C PRO A 203 -15.94 -17.35 8.58
N GLY A 204 -15.00 -17.90 9.34
CA GLY A 204 -14.10 -17.07 10.12
C GLY A 204 -13.13 -16.34 9.21
N TRP A 205 -12.50 -15.32 9.77
CA TRP A 205 -11.63 -14.48 8.95
C TRP A 205 -10.40 -15.25 8.45
N HIS A 206 -9.79 -16.06 9.33
CA HIS A 206 -8.50 -16.66 9.00
C HIS A 206 -8.57 -17.67 7.87
N ILE A 207 -9.68 -18.42 7.79
CA ILE A 207 -9.78 -19.45 6.76
C ILE A 207 -9.89 -18.86 5.37
N GLU A 208 -10.40 -17.64 5.27
CA GLU A 208 -10.62 -17.01 3.97
C GLU A 208 -9.32 -16.89 3.18
N CYS A 209 -8.27 -16.37 3.82
CA CYS A 209 -7.02 -16.15 3.10
C CYS A 209 -6.32 -17.46 2.77
N SER A 210 -6.39 -18.44 3.65
CA SER A 210 -5.83 -19.76 3.31
C SER A 210 -6.47 -20.32 2.04
N VAL A 211 -7.78 -20.24 1.95
CA VAL A 211 -8.49 -20.80 0.80
C VAL A 211 -8.23 -19.98 -0.45
N MET A 212 -8.33 -18.65 -0.35
CA MET A 212 -8.15 -17.83 -1.54
C MET A 212 -6.72 -17.90 -2.06
N SER A 213 -5.72 -17.93 -1.18
CA SER A 213 -4.34 -17.99 -1.64
C SER A 213 -4.04 -19.35 -2.29
N THR A 214 -4.49 -20.45 -1.70
CA THR A 214 -4.20 -21.75 -2.30
C THR A 214 -5.00 -21.96 -3.58
N CYS A 215 -6.21 -21.43 -3.65
CA CYS A 215 -6.99 -21.52 -4.87
C CYS A 215 -6.30 -20.77 -6.03
N CYS A 216 -5.82 -19.57 -5.76
CA CYS A 216 -5.24 -18.72 -6.81
C CYS A 216 -3.79 -19.09 -7.14
N LEU A 217 -3.01 -19.51 -6.15
CA LEU A 217 -1.56 -19.65 -6.31
C LEU A 217 -1.04 -21.07 -6.08
N GLY A 218 -1.87 -21.97 -5.57
CA GLY A 218 -1.41 -23.31 -5.25
C GLY A 218 -1.08 -23.44 -3.77
N ASP A 219 -0.78 -24.69 -3.36
CA ASP A 219 -0.58 -25.00 -1.95
C ASP A 219 0.67 -24.33 -1.38
N SER A 220 1.69 -24.17 -2.21
CA SER A 220 2.93 -23.51 -1.81
C SER A 220 3.22 -22.40 -2.81
N PHE A 221 3.60 -21.22 -2.29
CA PHE A 221 3.90 -20.11 -3.17
C PHE A 221 5.02 -19.24 -2.56
N ASP A 222 5.43 -18.22 -3.30
CA ASP A 222 6.71 -17.57 -3.03
C ASP A 222 6.66 -16.53 -1.93
N ILE A 223 5.69 -15.60 -1.98
CA ILE A 223 5.68 -14.45 -1.08
C ILE A 223 4.26 -14.23 -0.54
N HIS A 224 4.16 -14.06 0.77
CA HIS A 224 2.91 -13.65 1.42
C HIS A 224 3.22 -12.37 2.20
N GLY A 225 2.36 -11.39 2.08
CA GLY A 225 2.60 -10.11 2.73
C GLY A 225 1.37 -9.51 3.38
N GLY A 226 1.63 -8.42 4.09
CA GLY A 226 0.59 -7.65 4.75
C GLY A 226 1.19 -6.69 5.75
N GLY A 227 0.34 -5.96 6.45
CA GLY A 227 0.81 -5.10 7.53
C GLY A 227 1.36 -5.93 8.68
N ASN A 228 2.25 -5.33 9.47
CA ASN A 228 2.83 -6.11 10.55
C ASN A 228 1.84 -6.47 11.64
N ASP A 229 0.72 -5.78 11.71
CA ASP A 229 -0.36 -6.14 12.65
C ASP A 229 -1.02 -7.47 12.29
N LEU A 230 -0.84 -7.96 11.06
CA LEU A 230 -1.43 -9.24 10.64
C LEU A 230 -0.53 -10.43 10.98
N GLU A 231 0.72 -10.19 11.39
CA GLU A 231 1.63 -11.29 11.65
C GLU A 231 1.04 -12.27 12.63
N PHE A 232 0.41 -11.77 13.70
CA PHE A 232 -0.23 -12.60 14.70
C PHE A 232 -1.53 -11.91 15.14
N PRO A 233 -2.64 -12.63 15.20
CA PRO A 233 -2.75 -14.08 14.95
C PRO A 233 -3.07 -14.45 13.50
N HIS A 234 -3.41 -13.50 12.63
CA HIS A 234 -4.00 -13.84 11.33
C HIS A 234 -3.06 -14.70 10.48
N HIS A 235 -1.83 -14.22 10.23
CA HIS A 235 -0.91 -14.97 9.37
C HIS A 235 -0.43 -16.26 10.03
N GLU A 236 -0.23 -16.22 11.34
CA GLU A 236 0.11 -17.45 12.06
C GLU A 236 -0.99 -18.50 11.87
N ASN A 237 -2.24 -18.08 11.96
CA ASN A 237 -3.37 -18.99 11.78
C ASN A 237 -3.50 -19.48 10.35
N GLU A 238 -3.16 -18.63 9.37
CA GLU A 238 -3.15 -19.08 7.98
C GLU A 238 -2.15 -20.21 7.77
N ILE A 239 -0.97 -20.09 8.36
CA ILE A 239 0.04 -21.15 8.25
C ILE A 239 -0.50 -22.43 8.83
N ALA A 240 -1.08 -22.35 10.04
CA ALA A 240 -1.60 -23.54 10.71
C ALA A 240 -2.67 -24.22 9.86
N GLN A 241 -3.60 -23.44 9.32
CA GLN A 241 -4.66 -23.97 8.49
C GLN A 241 -4.14 -24.62 7.22
N SER A 242 -3.31 -23.88 6.52
CA SER A 242 -2.87 -24.31 5.19
C SER A 242 -1.94 -25.51 5.28
N GLU A 243 -0.97 -25.48 6.18
CA GLU A 243 -0.02 -26.58 6.29
C GLU A 243 -0.65 -27.85 6.85
N ALA A 244 -1.58 -27.70 7.78
CA ALA A 244 -2.27 -28.88 8.28
C ALA A 244 -3.17 -29.48 7.21
N ALA A 245 -3.87 -28.65 6.44
CA ALA A 245 -4.79 -29.15 5.43
C ALA A 245 -4.05 -29.79 4.26
N THR A 246 -2.98 -29.17 3.79
CA THR A 246 -2.30 -29.64 2.56
C THR A 246 -1.16 -30.62 2.83
N GLY A 247 -0.56 -30.56 4.01
CA GLY A 247 0.64 -31.34 4.30
C GLY A 247 1.89 -30.79 3.64
N LYS A 248 1.85 -29.55 3.13
CA LYS A 248 2.95 -28.94 2.38
C LYS A 248 3.31 -27.60 3.00
N PRO A 249 4.54 -27.11 2.74
CA PRO A 249 4.85 -25.74 3.16
C PRO A 249 3.92 -24.74 2.50
N TYR A 250 3.58 -23.67 3.21
CA TYR A 250 2.67 -22.64 2.71
C TYR A 250 3.48 -21.58 1.96
N ALA A 251 3.63 -20.37 2.48
CA ALA A 251 4.40 -19.34 1.82
C ALA A 251 5.87 -19.45 2.22
N LYS A 252 6.77 -19.27 1.23
CA LYS A 252 8.21 -19.40 1.49
C LYS A 252 8.75 -18.16 2.19
N SER A 253 8.33 -16.97 1.77
CA SER A 253 8.82 -15.71 2.34
C SER A 253 7.66 -14.87 2.82
N TRP A 254 7.79 -14.30 4.01
CA TRP A 254 6.76 -13.47 4.62
C TRP A 254 7.29 -12.05 4.76
N LEU A 255 6.57 -11.09 4.18
CA LEU A 255 6.95 -9.69 4.18
C LEU A 255 5.90 -8.87 4.93
N HIS A 256 6.36 -8.08 5.91
CA HIS A 256 5.43 -7.28 6.70
C HIS A 256 5.83 -5.82 6.69
N CYS A 257 4.88 -4.94 6.36
CA CYS A 257 5.17 -3.53 6.31
C CYS A 257 4.88 -2.87 7.66
N GLY A 258 5.62 -1.79 7.91
CA GLY A 258 5.47 -1.06 9.16
C GLY A 258 4.18 -0.28 9.24
N MET A 259 3.83 0.15 10.42
CA MET A 259 2.58 0.83 10.68
C MET A 259 2.71 2.33 10.49
N ILE A 260 1.57 3.00 10.37
CA ILE A 260 1.50 4.46 10.37
C ILE A 260 1.14 4.93 11.77
N THR A 261 1.86 5.94 12.24
CA THR A 261 1.45 6.70 13.42
C THR A 261 1.00 8.09 12.98
N ILE A 262 0.18 8.73 13.80
CA ILE A 262 -0.34 10.06 13.53
C ILE A 262 0.21 10.98 14.62
N ASN A 263 1.09 11.91 14.23
CA ASN A 263 1.76 12.79 15.20
C ASN A 263 2.33 12.01 16.37
N GLY A 264 2.96 10.88 16.04
CA GLY A 264 3.64 10.06 17.02
C GLY A 264 2.77 9.07 17.76
N GLU A 265 1.47 9.06 17.53
CA GLU A 265 0.55 8.17 18.24
C GLU A 265 -0.08 7.17 17.29
N LYS A 266 -0.42 6.01 17.81
CA LYS A 266 -1.13 5.01 17.03
C LYS A 266 -2.46 5.57 16.54
N MET A 267 -2.77 5.32 15.26
CA MET A 267 -4.03 5.77 14.69
C MET A 267 -5.19 4.97 15.26
N SER A 268 -6.23 5.64 15.75
CA SER A 268 -7.42 4.97 16.23
C SER A 268 -8.62 5.90 16.16
N LYS A 269 -9.80 5.32 16.00
CA LYS A 269 -11.02 6.11 15.94
C LYS A 269 -11.31 6.77 17.29
N SER A 270 -11.00 6.10 18.39
CA SER A 270 -11.29 6.66 19.71
C SER A 270 -10.45 7.88 20.03
N LEU A 271 -9.23 8.00 19.45
CA LEU A 271 -8.40 9.17 19.66
C LEU A 271 -8.74 10.31 18.72
N GLY A 272 -9.62 10.09 17.74
CA GLY A 272 -9.96 11.13 16.79
C GLY A 272 -8.87 11.42 15.77
N ASN A 273 -7.88 10.57 15.68
CA ASN A 273 -6.78 10.76 14.73
C ASN A 273 -6.84 9.75 13.58
N PHE A 274 -8.03 9.30 13.27
CA PHE A 274 -8.27 8.34 12.21
C PHE A 274 -8.56 9.09 10.91
N PHE A 275 -7.77 8.81 9.86
CA PHE A 275 -7.93 9.50 8.58
C PHE A 275 -8.11 8.51 7.45
N THR A 276 -9.15 8.72 6.67
CA THR A 276 -9.29 8.00 5.41
C THR A 276 -8.40 8.64 4.36
N ILE A 277 -8.07 7.84 3.36
CA ILE A 277 -7.28 8.38 2.25
C ILE A 277 -8.04 9.52 1.57
N ARG A 278 -9.37 9.39 1.40
CA ARG A 278 -10.15 10.45 0.78
C ARG A 278 -10.03 11.77 1.52
N GLU A 279 -10.06 11.73 2.86
CA GLU A 279 -9.92 12.94 3.65
C GLU A 279 -8.56 13.58 3.45
N VAL A 280 -7.52 12.76 3.44
CA VAL A 280 -6.17 13.29 3.24
C VAL A 280 -6.04 13.92 1.87
N LEU A 281 -6.63 13.29 0.85
CA LEU A 281 -6.50 13.79 -0.52
C LEU A 281 -7.32 15.05 -0.78
N GLU A 282 -8.20 15.44 0.15
CA GLU A 282 -8.84 16.74 0.06
C GLU A 282 -7.85 17.87 0.27
N LYS A 283 -6.78 17.62 1.04
CA LYS A 283 -5.81 18.65 1.40
C LYS A 283 -4.49 18.52 0.67
N TYR A 284 -4.10 17.31 0.26
CA TYR A 284 -2.77 17.08 -0.28
C TYR A 284 -2.86 16.37 -1.61
N HIS A 285 -1.94 16.71 -2.51
CA HIS A 285 -1.85 16.03 -3.79
C HIS A 285 -1.58 14.54 -3.58
N PRO A 286 -2.23 13.66 -4.36
CA PRO A 286 -2.01 12.22 -4.15
C PRO A 286 -0.54 11.80 -4.23
N GLU A 287 0.23 12.40 -5.13
CA GLU A 287 1.62 12.00 -5.25
C GLU A 287 2.44 12.40 -4.03
N VAL A 288 2.07 13.52 -3.37
CA VAL A 288 2.73 13.90 -2.12
C VAL A 288 2.49 12.82 -1.07
N VAL A 289 1.24 12.35 -0.97
CA VAL A 289 0.92 11.29 -0.02
C VAL A 289 1.68 10.02 -0.36
N ARG A 290 1.68 9.63 -1.64
CA ARG A 290 2.42 8.44 -2.04
C ARG A 290 3.91 8.58 -1.74
N TYR A 291 4.50 9.76 -2.00
CA TYR A 291 5.92 9.93 -1.73
C TYR A 291 6.23 9.80 -0.25
N LEU A 292 5.37 10.35 0.61
CA LEU A 292 5.53 10.14 2.05
C LEU A 292 5.59 8.65 2.38
N LEU A 293 4.72 7.86 1.75
CA LEU A 293 4.61 6.45 2.06
C LEU A 293 5.78 5.62 1.55
N ILE A 294 6.53 6.12 0.55
CA ILE A 294 7.68 5.38 0.03
C ILE A 294 9.02 5.94 0.47
N ALA A 295 9.03 7.11 1.12
CA ALA A 295 10.29 7.74 1.49
C ALA A 295 11.03 7.01 2.60
N SER A 296 10.33 6.20 3.38
CA SER A 296 10.91 5.34 4.40
C SER A 296 10.88 3.89 3.94
N HIS A 297 11.74 3.08 4.52
CA HIS A 297 11.76 1.66 4.21
C HIS A 297 10.40 1.02 4.52
N TYR A 298 9.95 0.06 3.70
CA TYR A 298 8.60 -0.48 3.89
C TYR A 298 8.41 -1.15 5.25
N ARG A 299 9.47 -1.66 5.87
CA ARG A 299 9.36 -2.30 7.18
C ARG A 299 9.37 -1.31 8.34
N SER A 300 9.74 -0.06 8.07
CA SER A 300 9.81 0.95 9.12
C SER A 300 8.45 1.58 9.38
N PRO A 301 8.16 1.97 10.62
CA PRO A 301 6.96 2.76 10.84
C PRO A 301 7.11 4.13 10.17
N ILE A 302 5.98 4.72 9.82
CA ILE A 302 5.94 6.05 9.22
C ILE A 302 5.07 6.94 10.09
N ASN A 303 5.55 8.14 10.34
CA ASN A 303 4.76 9.12 11.07
C ASN A 303 4.09 10.08 10.09
N TYR A 304 2.75 10.13 10.13
CA TYR A 304 1.97 11.07 9.35
C TYR A 304 1.84 12.36 10.15
N SER A 305 2.38 13.44 9.60
CA SER A 305 2.31 14.75 10.23
C SER A 305 2.33 15.80 9.13
N GLU A 306 1.87 17.00 9.45
CA GLU A 306 1.93 18.07 8.47
C GLU A 306 3.36 18.40 8.09
N GLU A 307 4.28 18.31 9.06
CA GLU A 307 5.68 18.57 8.77
C GLU A 307 6.23 17.55 7.75
N ASN A 308 5.92 16.28 7.95
CA ASN A 308 6.42 15.26 7.04
C ASN A 308 5.78 15.38 5.65
N LEU A 309 4.53 15.81 5.59
CA LEU A 309 3.89 16.06 4.30
C LEU A 309 4.52 17.26 3.59
N ARG A 310 4.86 18.31 4.34
CA ARG A 310 5.56 19.44 3.73
C ARG A 310 6.93 19.02 3.20
N GLU A 311 7.64 18.15 3.93
CA GLU A 311 8.91 17.64 3.46
C GLU A 311 8.73 16.81 2.18
N ALA A 312 7.69 16.00 2.13
CA ALA A 312 7.42 15.20 0.93
C ALA A 312 7.10 16.10 -0.26
N LYS A 313 6.30 17.14 -0.03
CA LYS A 313 6.00 18.07 -1.12
C LYS A 313 7.25 18.80 -1.58
N ALA A 314 8.10 19.23 -0.64
CA ALA A 314 9.34 19.91 -1.01
C ALA A 314 10.23 18.99 -1.84
N ALA A 315 10.30 17.72 -1.50
CA ALA A 315 11.09 16.76 -2.26
C ALA A 315 10.55 16.63 -3.69
N LEU A 316 9.23 16.48 -3.83
CA LEU A 316 8.64 16.37 -5.17
C LEU A 316 8.80 17.65 -5.96
N ASP A 317 8.68 18.81 -5.30
CA ASP A 317 8.93 20.08 -5.99
C ASP A 317 10.34 20.12 -6.56
N ARG A 318 11.33 19.68 -5.79
CA ARG A 318 12.70 19.66 -6.28
C ARG A 318 12.83 18.75 -7.50
N PHE A 319 12.21 17.57 -7.46
CA PHE A 319 12.26 16.67 -8.59
C PHE A 319 11.60 17.27 -9.83
N TYR A 320 10.39 17.81 -9.66
CA TYR A 320 9.68 18.34 -10.80
C TYR A 320 10.35 19.60 -11.36
N ASN A 321 10.95 20.40 -10.48
CA ASN A 321 11.70 21.56 -10.99
C ASN A 321 12.92 21.11 -11.78
N ALA A 322 13.54 20.00 -11.40
CA ALA A 322 14.66 19.50 -12.20
C ALA A 322 14.22 19.04 -13.58
N LEU A 323 13.00 18.53 -13.68
CA LEU A 323 12.49 18.05 -14.98
C LEU A 323 11.93 19.17 -15.86
N LYS A 324 11.54 20.28 -15.26
CA LYS A 324 10.76 21.30 -15.93
C LYS A 324 11.55 21.96 -17.05
N GLY A 325 10.90 22.15 -18.20
CA GLY A 325 11.47 22.91 -19.29
C GLY A 325 12.51 22.18 -20.12
N LEU A 326 12.69 20.90 -19.92
CA LEU A 326 13.64 20.12 -20.71
C LEU A 326 12.94 19.43 -21.88
N PRO A 327 13.65 19.34 -23.03
CA PRO A 327 13.03 18.64 -24.17
C PRO A 327 13.03 17.14 -23.98
N UNK A 328 12.33 16.38 -24.59
CA UNK A 328 12.23 15.06 -24.46
C UNK A 328 13.44 14.54 -24.96
N ALA A 329 13.66 13.51 -24.48
CA ALA A 329 14.91 12.85 -24.82
C ALA A 329 14.83 11.38 -24.45
N ALA A 330 15.64 10.58 -25.12
CA ALA A 330 15.84 9.20 -24.69
C ALA A 330 16.66 9.19 -23.40
N PRO A 331 16.40 8.23 -22.49
CA PRO A 331 17.14 8.21 -21.24
C PRO A 331 18.64 7.99 -21.44
N ALA A 332 19.44 8.75 -20.70
CA ALA A 332 20.89 8.54 -20.65
C ALA A 332 21.19 7.18 -20.04
N GLU A 333 22.34 6.61 -20.37
CA GLU A 333 22.73 5.34 -19.79
C GLU A 333 22.93 5.45 -18.27
N ALA A 334 23.61 6.51 -17.82
CA ALA A 334 23.77 6.82 -16.40
C ALA A 334 24.03 5.57 -15.57
N VAL A 335 25.01 4.76 -16.00
CA VAL A 335 25.20 3.41 -15.49
C VAL A 335 25.36 3.40 -13.97
N GLU A 336 26.18 4.32 -13.44
CA GLU A 336 26.42 4.33 -12.01
C GLU A 336 25.12 4.54 -11.22
N TYR A 337 24.29 5.46 -11.69
CA TYR A 337 23.04 5.75 -10.98
C TYR A 337 22.06 4.58 -11.09
N VAL A 338 21.96 4.00 -12.29
CA VAL A 338 21.08 2.86 -12.50
C VAL A 338 21.50 1.70 -11.60
N GLU A 339 22.80 1.43 -11.53
CA GLU A 339 23.30 0.33 -10.70
C GLU A 339 23.06 0.60 -9.22
N ARG A 340 23.25 1.84 -8.78
CA ARG A 340 23.05 2.17 -7.37
C ARG A 340 21.58 2.12 -6.99
N PHE A 341 20.68 2.56 -7.91
CA PHE A 341 19.26 2.43 -7.69
C PHE A 341 18.88 0.95 -7.56
N ALA A 342 19.37 0.13 -8.48
CA ALA A 342 19.06 -1.29 -8.45
C ALA A 342 19.61 -1.94 -7.17
N ALA A 343 20.81 -1.53 -6.74
CA ALA A 343 21.38 -2.10 -5.52
C ALA A 343 20.52 -1.78 -4.30
N ALA A 344 19.98 -0.56 -4.24
CA ALA A 344 19.09 -0.21 -3.15
C ALA A 344 17.80 -1.04 -3.19
N MET A 345 17.20 -1.15 -4.36
CA MET A 345 15.95 -1.90 -4.47
C MET A 345 16.17 -3.40 -4.27
N ASP A 346 17.31 -3.93 -4.68
CA ASP A 346 17.62 -5.34 -4.45
C ASP A 346 17.95 -5.63 -2.98
N ASP A 347 18.13 -4.61 -2.18
CA ASP A 347 18.40 -4.76 -0.75
C ASP A 347 17.07 -4.59 -0.01
N ASP A 348 16.25 -5.62 -0.10
CA ASP A 348 14.95 -5.66 0.60
C ASP A 348 14.10 -4.43 0.29
N PHE A 349 14.09 -4.06 -0.99
CA PHE A 349 13.24 -2.97 -1.50
C PHE A 349 13.46 -1.68 -0.73
N ASN A 350 14.73 -1.27 -0.62
CA ASN A 350 15.11 -0.08 0.15
C ASN A 350 14.78 1.17 -0.65
N THR A 351 13.54 1.63 -0.55
CA THR A 351 13.10 2.81 -1.29
C THR A 351 13.77 4.08 -0.77
N ALA A 352 14.10 4.15 0.51
CA ALA A 352 14.80 5.32 1.04
C ALA A 352 16.14 5.49 0.34
N GLY A 353 16.88 4.38 0.18
CA GLY A 353 18.15 4.42 -0.55
C GLY A 353 17.96 4.77 -2.02
N ALA A 354 16.91 4.21 -2.63
CA ALA A 354 16.61 4.52 -4.02
C ALA A 354 16.30 6.01 -4.20
N CYS A 355 15.53 6.59 -3.29
CA CYS A 355 15.22 8.01 -3.37
C CYS A 355 16.47 8.87 -3.24
N SER A 356 17.44 8.45 -2.43
CA SER A 356 18.70 9.19 -2.33
C SER A 356 19.40 9.25 -3.68
N VAL A 357 19.39 8.15 -4.42
CA VAL A 357 19.99 8.14 -5.74
C VAL A 357 19.25 9.09 -6.67
N LEU A 358 17.91 9.11 -6.58
CA LEU A 358 17.13 10.02 -7.42
C LEU A 358 17.45 11.48 -7.11
N PHE A 359 17.69 11.84 -5.84
CA PHE A 359 18.09 13.20 -5.50
C PHE A 359 19.43 13.56 -6.11
N GLU A 360 20.38 12.64 -6.11
CA GLU A 360 21.68 12.92 -6.73
C GLU A 360 21.51 13.11 -8.24
N LEU A 361 20.66 12.30 -8.87
CA LEU A 361 20.36 12.49 -10.29
C LEU A 361 19.76 13.87 -10.55
N ALA A 362 18.82 14.30 -9.71
CA ALA A 362 18.18 15.59 -9.91
C ALA A 362 19.21 16.73 -9.79
N ARG A 363 20.12 16.61 -8.83
CA ARG A 363 21.19 17.62 -8.71
C ARG A 363 22.06 17.67 -9.96
N GLU A 364 22.38 16.50 -10.49
CA GLU A 364 23.21 16.44 -11.68
C GLU A 364 22.48 17.00 -12.90
N VAL A 365 21.16 16.76 -13.00
CA VAL A 365 20.36 17.36 -14.08
C VAL A 365 20.45 18.88 -13.99
N ASN A 366 20.29 19.41 -12.78
CA ASN A 366 20.36 20.86 -12.59
C ASN A 366 21.73 21.41 -12.96
N ARG A 367 22.80 20.68 -12.61
CA ARG A 367 24.14 21.12 -12.96
C ARG A 367 24.34 21.15 -14.48
N LEU A 368 23.89 20.10 -15.16
CA LEU A 368 24.06 20.01 -16.61
C LEU A 368 23.19 21.00 -17.35
N ARG A 369 22.06 21.39 -16.78
CA ARG A 369 21.13 22.31 -17.42
C ARG A 369 21.83 23.62 -17.80
N GLU A 370 22.83 24.02 -17.04
CA GLU A 370 23.51 25.28 -17.27
C GLU A 370 24.53 25.22 -18.44
N SER A 371 25.02 24.03 -18.76
CA SER A 371 26.11 23.92 -19.73
C SER A 371 25.79 23.00 -20.91
N ASP A 372 24.89 22.05 -20.76
CA ASP A 372 24.65 21.06 -21.81
C ASP A 372 23.20 20.60 -21.70
N LEU A 373 22.32 21.34 -22.35
CA LEU A 373 20.89 21.10 -22.25
C LEU A 373 20.50 19.71 -22.74
N SER A 374 21.16 19.24 -23.80
CA SER A 374 20.85 17.92 -24.33
C SER A 374 21.20 16.81 -23.34
N ALA A 375 22.36 16.94 -22.70
CA ALA A 375 22.75 15.97 -21.69
C ALA A 375 21.83 16.04 -20.48
N ALA A 376 21.42 17.24 -20.08
CA ALA A 376 20.49 17.37 -18.96
C ALA A 376 19.16 16.70 -19.28
N ALA A 377 18.65 16.89 -20.49
CA ALA A 377 17.38 16.27 -20.88
C ALA A 377 17.46 14.75 -20.85
N ALA A 378 18.57 14.18 -21.35
CA ALA A 378 18.73 12.73 -21.33
C ALA A 378 18.82 12.18 -19.90
N LEU A 379 19.52 12.90 -19.03
CA LEU A 379 19.62 12.46 -17.65
C LEU A 379 18.29 12.60 -16.91
N ALA A 380 17.54 13.67 -17.23
CA ALA A 380 16.22 13.85 -16.65
C ALA A 380 15.28 12.72 -17.10
N ALA A 381 15.40 12.26 -18.33
CA ALA A 381 14.60 11.14 -18.80
C ALA A 381 14.93 9.87 -18.01
N ARG A 382 16.21 9.67 -17.68
CA ARG A 382 16.58 8.53 -16.85
C ARG A 382 16.03 8.67 -15.43
N LEU A 383 16.09 9.88 -14.87
CA LEU A 383 15.51 10.14 -13.56
C LEU A 383 14.02 9.77 -13.55
N LYS A 384 13.30 10.22 -14.57
CA LYS A 384 11.87 9.95 -14.66
C LYS A 384 11.59 8.46 -14.80
N GLN A 385 12.39 7.76 -15.58
CA GLN A 385 12.23 6.32 -15.77
C GLN A 385 12.43 5.55 -14.46
N LEU A 386 13.50 5.89 -13.73
CA LEU A 386 13.75 5.22 -12.45
C LEU A 386 12.67 5.54 -11.43
N ALA A 387 12.24 6.81 -11.36
CA ALA A 387 11.20 7.20 -10.43
C ALA A 387 9.88 6.50 -10.74
N GLY A 388 9.63 6.17 -12.00
CA GLY A 388 8.45 5.42 -12.39
C GLY A 388 8.40 4.03 -11.77
N LEU A 389 9.56 3.48 -11.46
CA LEU A 389 9.61 2.18 -10.77
C LEU A 389 9.11 2.30 -9.32
N LEU A 390 9.08 3.52 -8.78
CA LEU A 390 8.49 3.79 -7.48
C LEU A 390 7.07 4.38 -7.61
N GLY A 391 6.61 4.59 -8.83
CA GLY A 391 5.27 5.11 -9.09
C GLY A 391 5.12 6.60 -8.91
N VAL A 392 6.21 7.36 -9.02
CA VAL A 392 6.17 8.82 -8.86
C VAL A 392 6.84 9.49 -10.04
N LEU A 393 6.65 10.80 -10.13
CA LEU A 393 7.37 11.69 -11.06
C LEU A 393 6.95 11.53 -12.51
N GLN A 394 5.73 11.07 -12.76
CA GLN A 394 5.27 10.80 -14.11
C GLN A 394 4.34 11.88 -14.66
N LEU A 395 4.03 12.90 -13.88
CA LEU A 395 3.14 13.97 -14.31
C LEU A 395 3.92 15.02 -15.09
N GLU A 396 3.20 15.88 -15.84
CA GLU A 396 3.84 17.04 -16.41
C GLU A 396 4.31 17.95 -15.29
N PRO A 397 5.57 18.42 -15.34
CA PRO A 397 6.10 19.17 -14.20
C PRO A 397 5.28 20.40 -13.84
N GLU A 398 4.85 21.18 -14.82
CA GLU A 398 4.10 22.39 -14.51
C GLU A 398 2.73 22.05 -13.95
N ALA A 399 2.12 20.96 -14.44
CA ALA A 399 0.81 20.54 -13.90
C ALA A 399 0.94 20.19 -12.42
N PHE A 400 2.00 19.47 -12.06
CA PHE A 400 2.19 19.13 -10.63
C PHE A 400 2.46 20.38 -9.80
N LEU A 401 3.34 21.26 -10.29
CA LEU A 401 3.74 22.43 -9.52
C LEU A 401 2.60 23.40 -9.31
N GLN A 402 1.60 23.38 -10.20
CA GLN A 402 0.42 24.24 -10.09
C GLN A 402 -0.79 23.52 -9.49
N ALA A 403 -0.66 22.25 -9.16
CA ALA A 403 -1.79 21.50 -8.63
C ALA A 403 -2.28 22.13 -7.32
N GLY A 404 -3.59 22.17 -7.16
CA GLY A 404 -4.19 22.79 -5.99
C GLY A 404 -4.53 24.26 -6.20
N ALA A 405 -4.15 24.83 -7.33
CA ALA A 405 -4.46 26.23 -7.61
C ALA A 405 -5.94 26.42 -7.94
N GLU A 406 -6.59 25.38 -8.47
CA GLU A 406 -8.00 25.50 -8.84
C GLU A 406 -8.85 25.80 -7.61
N GLY A 407 -9.66 26.82 -7.74
CA GLY A 407 -10.50 27.23 -6.62
C GLY A 407 -9.82 28.11 -5.60
N LYS A 408 -8.48 28.24 -5.67
CA LYS A 408 -7.74 29.12 -4.77
C LYS A 408 -7.31 30.40 -5.48
N VAL A 409 -6.84 30.25 -6.71
CA VAL A 409 -6.49 31.41 -7.55
C VAL A 409 -7.02 31.13 -8.94
N ASP A 410 -7.23 32.21 -9.68
CA ASP A 410 -7.62 32.13 -11.08
C ASP A 410 -6.33 32.03 -11.91
N ALA A 411 -6.12 30.87 -12.52
CA ALA A 411 -4.90 30.66 -13.30
C ALA A 411 -4.76 31.67 -14.46
N ALA A 412 -5.90 32.03 -15.09
CA ALA A 412 -5.85 33.03 -16.15
C ALA A 412 -5.39 34.38 -15.61
N GLU A 413 -5.86 34.76 -14.44
CA GLU A 413 -5.42 36.00 -13.80
C GLU A 413 -3.92 35.96 -13.48
N VAL A 414 -3.44 34.81 -12.96
CA VAL A 414 -2.02 34.67 -12.68
C VAL A 414 -1.20 34.83 -13.93
N GLU A 415 -1.60 34.18 -15.01
CA GLU A 415 -0.84 34.28 -16.27
C GLU A 415 -0.86 35.68 -16.84
N ALA A 416 -2.01 36.40 -16.72
CA ALA A 416 -2.09 37.78 -17.16
C ALA A 416 -1.16 38.68 -16.35
N LEU A 417 -1.10 38.46 -15.04
CA LEU A 417 -0.21 39.23 -14.17
C LEU A 417 1.27 38.96 -14.51
N ILE A 418 1.60 37.70 -14.79
CA ILE A 418 2.97 37.35 -15.17
C ILE A 418 3.34 38.06 -16.47
N GLN A 419 2.43 38.09 -17.45
CA GLN A 419 2.70 38.77 -18.70
C GLN A 419 2.87 40.28 -18.48
N ALA A 420 2.00 40.87 -17.66
CA ALA A 420 2.10 42.29 -17.34
C ALA A 420 3.43 42.61 -16.64
N ARG A 421 3.91 41.70 -15.77
CA ARG A 421 5.18 41.89 -15.11
C ARG A 421 6.34 41.87 -16.12
N LEU A 422 6.29 40.92 -17.08
CA LEU A 422 7.32 40.86 -18.13
C LEU A 422 7.34 42.14 -18.96
N GLU A 423 6.18 42.67 -19.30
CA GLU A 423 6.08 43.87 -20.04
C GLU A 423 6.62 45.09 -19.29
N ALA A 424 6.30 45.14 -17.98
CA ALA A 424 6.83 46.22 -17.14
C ALA A 424 8.36 46.15 -17.05
N ARG A 425 8.89 44.96 -16.93
CA ARG A 425 10.35 44.79 -16.85
C ARG A 425 11.00 45.17 -18.19
N ALA A 426 10.39 44.82 -19.32
CA ALA A 426 10.94 45.20 -20.61
C ALA A 426 10.93 46.70 -20.80
N ALA A 427 9.92 47.37 -20.25
CA ALA A 427 9.83 48.83 -20.31
C ALA A 427 10.63 49.53 -19.20
N LYS A 428 11.33 48.73 -18.37
CA LYS A 428 12.11 49.23 -17.25
C LYS A 428 11.27 49.97 -16.23
N ASN A 429 9.98 49.63 -16.15
CA ASN A 429 9.06 50.16 -15.12
C ASN A 429 9.17 49.27 -13.90
N TRP A 430 10.20 49.48 -13.11
CA TRP A 430 10.51 48.59 -12.00
C TRP A 430 9.46 48.67 -10.89
N ALA A 431 8.90 49.87 -10.67
CA ALA A 431 7.88 50.02 -9.65
C ALA A 431 6.66 49.18 -9.96
N GLU A 432 6.25 49.17 -11.22
CA GLU A 432 5.09 48.35 -11.60
C GLU A 432 5.41 46.86 -11.53
N SER A 433 6.60 46.46 -11.97
CA SER A 433 7.01 45.08 -11.86
C SER A 433 6.98 44.59 -10.42
N ASP A 434 7.48 45.41 -9.51
CA ASP A 434 7.50 45.06 -8.09
C ASP A 434 6.09 44.98 -7.51
N ARG A 435 5.19 45.90 -7.93
CA ARG A 435 3.81 45.87 -7.47
C ARG A 435 3.14 44.59 -7.88
N ILE A 436 3.35 44.16 -9.12
CA ILE A 436 2.73 42.93 -9.62
C ILE A 436 3.27 41.72 -8.88
N ARG A 437 4.60 41.68 -8.65
CA ARG A 437 5.21 40.60 -7.91
C ARG A 437 4.59 40.50 -6.51
N ASP A 438 4.43 41.65 -5.85
CA ASP A 438 3.88 41.65 -4.50
C ASP A 438 2.43 41.18 -4.50
N ARG A 439 1.66 41.53 -5.53
CA ARG A 439 0.29 41.05 -5.62
C ARG A 439 0.25 39.54 -5.79
N LEU A 440 1.13 39.00 -6.64
CA LEU A 440 1.18 37.54 -6.84
C LEU A 440 1.58 36.84 -5.56
N THR A 441 2.52 37.42 -4.80
CA THR A 441 2.91 36.86 -3.52
C THR A 441 1.72 36.85 -2.56
N ALA A 442 0.94 37.92 -2.53
CA ALA A 442 -0.23 37.97 -1.68
C ALA A 442 -1.28 36.94 -2.07
N MET A 443 -1.33 36.56 -3.34
CA MET A 443 -2.22 35.51 -3.81
C MET A 443 -1.72 34.11 -3.49
N GLY A 444 -0.51 33.99 -2.91
CA GLY A 444 0.07 32.68 -2.63
C GLY A 444 0.84 32.07 -3.78
N VAL A 445 1.21 32.90 -4.77
CA VAL A 445 1.89 32.43 -5.95
C VAL A 445 3.38 32.66 -5.82
N VAL A 446 4.18 31.64 -6.11
CA VAL A 446 5.65 31.71 -6.16
C VAL A 446 6.07 31.67 -7.62
N LEU A 447 6.87 32.68 -8.02
CA LEU A 447 7.35 32.76 -9.38
C LEU A 447 8.75 32.16 -9.51
N GLU A 448 9.02 31.55 -10.64
CA GLU A 448 10.36 31.06 -10.98
C GLU A 448 10.70 31.53 -12.38
N ASP A 449 11.72 32.39 -12.45
CA ASP A 449 12.21 32.90 -13.74
C ASP A 449 13.27 31.98 -14.29
N GLY A 450 13.25 31.77 -15.60
CA GLY A 450 14.22 30.92 -16.27
C GLY A 450 14.38 31.31 -17.71
N LYS A 451 15.22 30.58 -18.41
CA LYS A 451 15.50 30.88 -19.82
C LYS A 451 14.25 30.74 -20.70
N GLY A 452 13.36 29.82 -20.34
CA GLY A 452 12.15 29.61 -21.12
C GLY A 452 10.98 30.47 -20.71
N GLY A 453 11.20 31.41 -19.78
CA GLY A 453 10.14 32.30 -19.29
C GLY A 453 9.91 32.13 -17.82
N THR A 454 8.77 32.64 -17.36
CA THR A 454 8.41 32.59 -15.95
C THR A 454 7.33 31.52 -15.73
N THR A 455 7.54 30.66 -14.76
CA THR A 455 6.54 29.68 -14.34
C THR A 455 6.14 29.98 -12.90
N TRP A 456 5.09 29.29 -12.45
CA TRP A 456 4.58 29.58 -11.11
C TRP A 456 4.04 28.32 -10.46
N ARG A 457 3.95 28.37 -9.14
CA ARG A 457 3.30 27.36 -8.32
C ARG A 457 2.70 28.03 -7.10
N LEU A 458 1.87 27.31 -6.38
CA LEU A 458 1.32 27.85 -5.13
C LEU A 458 2.32 27.64 -3.99
N ALA A 459 2.36 28.61 -3.10
CA ALA A 459 3.13 28.48 -1.87
C ALA A 459 2.49 27.42 -0.98
N ASP A 460 3.30 26.78 -0.14
CA ASP A 460 2.82 25.75 0.76
C ASP A 460 1.85 26.27 1.81
#